data_529f635e5279b0cd2eb62ff414c6a2d6
#
_entry.id   529f635e5279b0cd2eb62ff414c6a2d6
#
_cell.length_a   1.000
_cell.length_b   1.000
_cell.length_c   1.000
_cell.angle_alpha   90.00
_cell.angle_beta   90.00
_cell.angle_gamma   90.00
#
_symmetry.space_group_name_H-M   'P 1'
#
loop_
_entity.id
_entity.type
_entity.pdbx_description
1 polymer ?
#
loop_
_entity_poly.entity_id
_entity_poly.type
_entity_poly.pdbx_seq_one_letter_code
_entity_poly.pdbx_strand_id
1 'polypeptide(L)'
;MSPEKAATSDDAVLGGRLVLRQPLRGHRVGHDAILLAAATVAQSGDHAVDLGAGVGGAGLALARRIAGVAVTLVEIDPVLAALAAANAERNNLSDRVRALRLDVEASAADFAAAGLAPGSAACVLMNPPFNVLQQPSPDHARRLAHAASATTLEQWLRTAARLLRADGVVTLIWRADGLAEVLAALDRDFGAITVLPVHPKPGAAAIRVLVRATKGNRAPLALLPGFLLADADGKPTAAAEAILRGGEALSLTGN
;
A
#
# COMPACT_ATOMS: atom_id res chain seq x y z
N MET A 1 8.10 19.61 -28.63
CA MET A 1 8.60 19.95 -27.27
C MET A 1 8.99 18.65 -26.59
N SER A 2 10.27 18.42 -26.35
CA SER A 2 10.73 17.26 -25.59
C SER A 2 10.20 17.37 -24.17
N PRO A 3 9.64 16.29 -23.57
CA PRO A 3 9.22 16.31 -22.18
C PRO A 3 10.46 16.59 -21.33
N GLU A 4 10.42 17.68 -20.58
CA GLU A 4 11.44 18.01 -19.61
C GLU A 4 11.62 16.81 -18.68
N LYS A 5 12.82 16.22 -18.71
CA LYS A 5 13.11 15.05 -17.88
C LYS A 5 12.96 15.47 -16.43
N ALA A 6 11.89 15.05 -15.78
CA ALA A 6 11.65 15.39 -14.37
C ALA A 6 12.91 15.03 -13.57
N ALA A 7 13.44 16.00 -12.83
CA ALA A 7 14.62 15.80 -12.01
C ALA A 7 14.32 14.69 -10.97
N THR A 8 15.20 13.69 -10.89
CA THR A 8 15.03 12.51 -10.01
C THR A 8 16.20 12.38 -9.06
N SER A 9 16.00 11.67 -7.94
CA SER A 9 17.07 11.20 -7.05
C SER A 9 17.01 9.69 -6.91
N ASP A 10 18.12 9.09 -6.53
CA ASP A 10 18.20 7.68 -6.16
C ASP A 10 18.25 7.59 -4.63
N ASP A 11 17.26 6.94 -4.03
CA ASP A 11 17.10 6.85 -2.58
C ASP A 11 17.18 5.39 -2.12
N ALA A 12 18.05 5.16 -1.15
CA ALA A 12 18.16 3.86 -0.50
C ALA A 12 17.05 3.69 0.54
N VAL A 13 16.30 2.61 0.43
CA VAL A 13 15.25 2.20 1.39
C VAL A 13 15.53 0.77 1.88
N LEU A 14 14.83 0.31 2.91
CA LEU A 14 15.07 -1.00 3.53
C LEU A 14 16.53 -1.23 3.93
N GLY A 15 17.17 -0.24 4.56
CA GLY A 15 18.58 -0.34 4.94
C GLY A 15 19.54 -0.51 3.75
N GLY A 16 19.18 0.01 2.58
CA GLY A 16 19.98 -0.11 1.34
C GLY A 16 19.68 -1.36 0.50
N ARG A 17 18.74 -2.19 0.90
CA ARG A 17 18.35 -3.41 0.15
C ARG A 17 17.55 -3.10 -1.12
N LEU A 18 16.99 -1.90 -1.22
CA LEU A 18 16.35 -1.35 -2.41
C LEU A 18 16.89 0.05 -2.68
N VAL A 19 17.10 0.36 -3.95
CA VAL A 19 17.42 1.71 -4.43
C VAL A 19 16.31 2.14 -5.38
N LEU A 20 15.59 3.20 -5.00
CA LEU A 20 14.45 3.70 -5.77
C LEU A 20 14.80 5.03 -6.43
N ARG A 21 14.64 5.09 -7.73
CA ARG A 21 14.62 6.36 -8.45
C ARG A 21 13.25 7.00 -8.29
N GLN A 22 13.23 8.24 -7.80
CA GLN A 22 12.01 8.96 -7.49
C GLN A 22 12.10 10.42 -7.99
N PRO A 23 10.96 11.05 -8.31
CA PRO A 23 10.94 12.50 -8.59
C PRO A 23 11.45 13.28 -7.37
N LEU A 24 12.16 14.39 -7.63
CA LEU A 24 12.59 15.32 -6.55
C LEU A 24 11.40 16.04 -5.90
N ARG A 25 10.27 16.15 -6.61
CA ARG A 25 9.05 16.81 -6.14
C ARG A 25 7.86 15.85 -6.24
N GLY A 26 6.86 16.03 -5.38
CA GLY A 26 5.67 15.19 -5.32
C GLY A 26 5.75 14.11 -4.23
N HIS A 27 4.91 13.09 -4.34
CA HIS A 27 4.87 12.01 -3.37
C HIS A 27 6.12 11.14 -3.47
N ARG A 28 6.77 10.92 -2.35
CA ARG A 28 7.98 10.08 -2.25
C ARG A 28 7.70 8.87 -1.36
N VAL A 29 8.38 7.78 -1.63
CA VAL A 29 8.28 6.57 -0.81
C VAL A 29 8.80 6.85 0.59
N GLY A 30 7.94 6.64 1.57
CA GLY A 30 8.20 6.81 3.00
C GLY A 30 7.93 5.52 3.78
N HIS A 31 7.81 5.66 5.09
CA HIS A 31 7.55 4.54 6.00
C HIS A 31 6.24 3.81 5.65
N ASP A 32 5.21 4.52 5.19
CA ASP A 32 3.90 3.93 4.86
C ASP A 32 4.02 2.78 3.85
N ALA A 33 4.83 2.95 2.78
CA ALA A 33 5.03 1.91 1.78
C ALA A 33 5.75 0.68 2.34
N ILE A 34 6.74 0.88 3.21
CA ILE A 34 7.49 -0.22 3.83
C ILE A 34 6.64 -0.96 4.87
N LEU A 35 5.89 -0.24 5.69
CA LEU A 35 4.94 -0.81 6.65
C LEU A 35 3.85 -1.63 5.94
N LEU A 36 3.31 -1.10 4.83
CA LEU A 36 2.33 -1.79 4.00
C LEU A 36 2.90 -3.10 3.45
N ALA A 37 4.10 -3.05 2.87
CA ALA A 37 4.77 -4.24 2.37
C ALA A 37 5.04 -5.27 3.48
N ALA A 38 5.49 -4.81 4.67
CA ALA A 38 5.77 -5.66 5.82
C ALA A 38 4.51 -6.35 6.37
N ALA A 39 3.36 -5.65 6.36
CA ALA A 39 2.06 -6.16 6.81
C ALA A 39 1.38 -7.07 5.79
N THR A 40 1.77 -7.01 4.51
CA THR A 40 1.17 -7.82 3.44
C THR A 40 1.63 -9.27 3.55
N VAL A 41 0.65 -10.18 3.62
CA VAL A 41 0.90 -11.63 3.66
C VAL A 41 0.90 -12.17 2.24
N ALA A 42 1.96 -12.85 1.87
CA ALA A 42 2.10 -13.59 0.64
C ALA A 42 3.13 -14.73 0.83
N GLN A 43 3.14 -15.69 -0.06
CA GLN A 43 4.12 -16.77 -0.08
C GLN A 43 4.70 -16.95 -1.47
N SER A 44 5.76 -17.76 -1.59
CA SER A 44 6.33 -18.12 -2.88
C SER A 44 5.28 -18.74 -3.80
N GLY A 45 5.23 -18.28 -5.04
CA GLY A 45 4.22 -18.69 -6.03
C GLY A 45 2.94 -17.84 -6.02
N ASP A 46 2.71 -17.00 -5.03
CA ASP A 46 1.57 -16.08 -5.04
C ASP A 46 1.77 -14.94 -6.05
N HIS A 47 0.65 -14.44 -6.56
CA HIS A 47 0.59 -13.21 -7.33
C HIS A 47 0.00 -12.09 -6.47
N ALA A 48 0.75 -11.03 -6.27
CA ALA A 48 0.36 -9.81 -5.56
C ALA A 48 0.10 -8.67 -6.55
N VAL A 49 -0.85 -7.79 -6.24
CA VAL A 49 -1.11 -6.57 -7.00
C VAL A 49 -0.97 -5.36 -6.08
N ASP A 50 -0.10 -4.41 -6.43
CA ASP A 50 0.05 -3.12 -5.75
C ASP A 50 -0.76 -2.07 -6.52
N LEU A 51 -1.89 -1.63 -5.94
CA LEU A 51 -2.78 -0.65 -6.56
C LEU A 51 -2.33 0.77 -6.17
N GLY A 52 -2.08 1.62 -7.19
CA GLY A 52 -1.53 2.96 -7.03
C GLY A 52 -0.08 2.91 -6.58
N ALA A 53 0.72 2.08 -7.25
CA ALA A 53 2.06 1.72 -6.81
C ALA A 53 3.06 2.89 -6.77
N GLY A 54 2.76 4.02 -7.43
CA GLY A 54 3.71 5.12 -7.57
C GLY A 54 4.98 4.65 -8.28
N VAL A 55 6.13 4.87 -7.67
CA VAL A 55 7.43 4.38 -8.17
C VAL A 55 7.73 2.93 -7.76
N GLY A 56 6.73 2.21 -7.23
CA GLY A 56 6.82 0.79 -6.88
C GLY A 56 7.28 0.49 -5.46
N GLY A 57 7.24 1.47 -4.54
CA GLY A 57 7.85 1.32 -3.21
C GLY A 57 7.37 0.12 -2.42
N ALA A 58 6.05 -0.08 -2.27
CA ALA A 58 5.49 -1.17 -1.49
C ALA A 58 5.63 -2.52 -2.19
N GLY A 59 5.27 -2.60 -3.49
CA GLY A 59 5.35 -3.85 -4.25
C GLY A 59 6.78 -4.37 -4.39
N LEU A 60 7.76 -3.48 -4.62
CA LEU A 60 9.18 -3.87 -4.67
C LEU A 60 9.71 -4.33 -3.31
N ALA A 61 9.29 -3.65 -2.22
CA ALA A 61 9.65 -4.08 -0.87
C ALA A 61 9.06 -5.45 -0.54
N LEU A 62 7.81 -5.73 -0.93
CA LEU A 62 7.20 -7.04 -0.82
C LEU A 62 7.98 -8.10 -1.61
N ALA A 63 8.29 -7.83 -2.88
CA ALA A 63 9.06 -8.73 -3.72
C ALA A 63 10.47 -8.98 -3.18
N ARG A 64 11.12 -7.98 -2.59
CA ARG A 64 12.43 -8.13 -1.93
C ARG A 64 12.35 -9.02 -0.69
N ARG A 65 11.27 -8.93 0.07
CA ARG A 65 11.07 -9.70 1.31
C ARG A 65 10.71 -11.16 1.03
N ILE A 66 9.89 -11.43 0.01
CA ILE A 66 9.37 -12.77 -0.27
C ILE A 66 9.92 -13.27 -1.61
N ALA A 67 10.82 -14.25 -1.52
CA ALA A 67 11.32 -14.91 -2.72
C ALA A 67 10.19 -15.66 -3.45
N GLY A 68 10.15 -15.56 -4.77
CA GLY A 68 9.17 -16.27 -5.60
C GLY A 68 7.77 -15.67 -5.66
N VAL A 69 7.48 -14.54 -4.96
CA VAL A 69 6.24 -13.80 -5.18
C VAL A 69 6.31 -13.01 -6.47
N ALA A 70 5.28 -13.12 -7.32
CA ALA A 70 5.12 -12.26 -8.49
C ALA A 70 4.33 -11.00 -8.10
N VAL A 71 4.74 -9.81 -8.58
CA VAL A 71 4.06 -8.55 -8.24
C VAL A 71 3.71 -7.78 -9.51
N THR A 72 2.47 -7.32 -9.61
CA THR A 72 2.06 -6.34 -10.62
C THR A 72 1.84 -4.99 -9.96
N LEU A 73 2.59 -3.98 -10.39
CA LEU A 73 2.50 -2.59 -9.96
C LEU A 73 1.54 -1.83 -10.88
N VAL A 74 0.39 -1.40 -10.37
CA VAL A 74 -0.62 -0.67 -11.16
C VAL A 74 -0.50 0.81 -10.81
N GLU A 75 -0.25 1.66 -11.83
CA GLU A 75 -0.07 3.10 -11.66
C GLU A 75 -0.64 3.85 -12.86
N ILE A 76 -1.42 4.91 -12.62
CA ILE A 76 -2.06 5.71 -13.66
C ILE A 76 -1.10 6.70 -14.32
N ASP A 77 -0.19 7.29 -13.52
CA ASP A 77 0.79 8.26 -14.01
C ASP A 77 1.85 7.56 -14.87
N PRO A 78 2.00 7.94 -16.16
CA PRO A 78 2.94 7.29 -17.06
C PRO A 78 4.41 7.46 -16.63
N VAL A 79 4.75 8.56 -15.96
CA VAL A 79 6.11 8.81 -15.49
C VAL A 79 6.43 7.94 -14.30
N LEU A 80 5.50 7.84 -13.34
CA LEU A 80 5.66 6.98 -12.16
C LEU A 80 5.66 5.50 -12.54
N ALA A 81 4.78 5.06 -13.45
CA ALA A 81 4.76 3.69 -13.95
C ALA A 81 6.09 3.31 -14.66
N ALA A 82 6.65 4.22 -15.46
CA ALA A 82 7.95 4.00 -16.09
C ALA A 82 9.09 3.95 -15.06
N LEU A 83 9.04 4.78 -14.01
CA LEU A 83 9.99 4.73 -12.89
C LEU A 83 9.84 3.43 -12.09
N ALA A 84 8.62 2.94 -11.87
CA ALA A 84 8.37 1.67 -11.20
C ALA A 84 9.00 0.48 -11.97
N ALA A 85 8.85 0.44 -13.30
CA ALA A 85 9.51 -0.55 -14.15
C ALA A 85 11.04 -0.46 -14.05
N ALA A 86 11.60 0.75 -14.20
CA ALA A 86 13.05 0.98 -14.09
C ALA A 86 13.59 0.63 -12.68
N ASN A 87 12.79 0.83 -11.62
CA ASN A 87 13.15 0.42 -10.27
C ASN A 87 13.12 -1.10 -10.08
N ALA A 88 12.22 -1.81 -10.75
CA ALA A 88 12.23 -3.28 -10.77
C ALA A 88 13.52 -3.81 -11.40
N GLU A 89 13.93 -3.26 -12.56
CA GLU A 89 15.18 -3.62 -13.22
C GLU A 89 16.41 -3.29 -12.37
N ARG A 90 16.48 -2.07 -11.83
CA ARG A 90 17.58 -1.59 -10.98
C ARG A 90 17.83 -2.49 -9.77
N ASN A 91 16.78 -3.08 -9.24
CA ASN A 91 16.83 -3.96 -8.08
C ASN A 91 16.87 -5.46 -8.43
N ASN A 92 17.06 -5.83 -9.69
CA ASN A 92 17.07 -7.21 -10.17
C ASN A 92 15.79 -7.99 -9.78
N LEU A 93 14.62 -7.36 -10.00
CA LEU A 93 13.30 -7.92 -9.70
C LEU A 93 12.40 -8.02 -10.95
N SER A 94 12.87 -7.63 -12.13
CA SER A 94 12.09 -7.58 -13.37
C SER A 94 11.65 -8.97 -13.89
N ASP A 95 12.24 -10.03 -13.39
CA ASP A 95 11.82 -11.42 -13.66
C ASP A 95 10.44 -11.76 -13.06
N ARG A 96 10.02 -11.05 -12.02
CA ARG A 96 8.79 -11.31 -11.26
C ARG A 96 8.00 -10.06 -10.83
N VAL A 97 8.51 -8.87 -11.14
CA VAL A 97 7.80 -7.60 -10.91
C VAL A 97 7.61 -6.88 -12.24
N ARG A 98 6.36 -6.60 -12.58
CA ARG A 98 6.01 -5.81 -13.76
C ARG A 98 5.21 -4.58 -13.38
N ALA A 99 5.41 -3.45 -14.06
CA ALA A 99 4.61 -2.25 -13.93
C ALA A 99 3.60 -2.16 -15.08
N LEU A 100 2.37 -1.78 -14.74
CA LEU A 100 1.29 -1.53 -15.69
C LEU A 100 0.80 -0.11 -15.54
N ARG A 101 0.78 0.64 -16.65
CA ARG A 101 0.07 1.92 -16.68
C ARG A 101 -1.42 1.64 -16.82
N LEU A 102 -2.17 1.74 -15.73
CA LEU A 102 -3.61 1.52 -15.69
C LEU A 102 -4.24 2.31 -14.55
N ASP A 103 -5.45 2.82 -14.77
CA ASP A 103 -6.25 3.43 -13.72
C ASP A 103 -6.81 2.33 -12.79
N VAL A 104 -6.71 2.52 -11.48
CA VAL A 104 -7.31 1.62 -10.49
C VAL A 104 -8.83 1.54 -10.66
N GLU A 105 -9.45 2.60 -11.15
CA GLU A 105 -10.90 2.68 -11.42
C GLU A 105 -11.31 2.16 -12.79
N ALA A 106 -10.36 1.67 -13.60
CA ALA A 106 -10.64 1.10 -14.91
C ALA A 106 -11.58 -0.12 -14.85
N SER A 107 -12.21 -0.42 -15.99
CA SER A 107 -13.16 -1.52 -16.10
C SER A 107 -12.52 -2.90 -15.91
N ALA A 108 -13.33 -3.91 -15.61
CA ALA A 108 -12.86 -5.31 -15.55
C ALA A 108 -12.25 -5.78 -16.87
N ALA A 109 -12.77 -5.27 -18.00
CA ALA A 109 -12.26 -5.62 -19.33
C ALA A 109 -10.86 -5.04 -19.56
N ASP A 110 -10.61 -3.78 -19.12
CA ASP A 110 -9.30 -3.15 -19.23
C ASP A 110 -8.25 -3.87 -18.38
N PHE A 111 -8.60 -4.26 -17.15
CA PHE A 111 -7.73 -5.07 -16.29
C PHE A 111 -7.43 -6.43 -16.93
N ALA A 112 -8.44 -7.13 -17.46
CA ALA A 112 -8.25 -8.41 -18.14
C ALA A 112 -7.36 -8.28 -19.38
N ALA A 113 -7.57 -7.24 -20.20
CA ALA A 113 -6.75 -6.94 -21.36
C ALA A 113 -5.28 -6.64 -20.98
N ALA A 114 -5.05 -6.07 -19.80
CA ALA A 114 -3.72 -5.85 -19.23
C ALA A 114 -3.13 -7.09 -18.53
N GLY A 115 -3.79 -8.26 -18.63
CA GLY A 115 -3.36 -9.51 -18.03
C GLY A 115 -3.62 -9.63 -16.52
N LEU A 116 -4.57 -8.87 -16.00
CA LEU A 116 -5.06 -8.95 -14.61
C LEU A 116 -6.54 -9.40 -14.62
N ALA A 117 -6.76 -10.68 -14.85
CA ALA A 117 -8.11 -11.26 -14.83
C ALA A 117 -8.74 -11.22 -13.42
N PRO A 118 -10.07 -11.19 -13.31
CA PRO A 118 -10.75 -11.35 -12.03
C PRO A 118 -10.31 -12.63 -11.32
N GLY A 119 -10.06 -12.57 -10.02
CA GLY A 119 -9.63 -13.71 -9.22
C GLY A 119 -8.19 -14.17 -9.45
N SER A 120 -7.35 -13.39 -10.13
CA SER A 120 -5.96 -13.76 -10.46
C SER A 120 -4.95 -13.43 -9.34
N ALA A 121 -5.31 -12.63 -8.35
CA ALA A 121 -4.41 -12.21 -7.27
C ALA A 121 -4.67 -13.00 -5.98
N ALA A 122 -3.60 -13.42 -5.33
CA ALA A 122 -3.65 -13.98 -3.97
C ALA A 122 -3.75 -12.88 -2.92
N CYS A 123 -3.06 -11.76 -3.16
CA CYS A 123 -3.13 -10.59 -2.29
C CYS A 123 -3.09 -9.28 -3.10
N VAL A 124 -3.74 -8.27 -2.53
CA VAL A 124 -3.70 -6.89 -3.02
C VAL A 124 -3.18 -6.01 -1.89
N LEU A 125 -2.24 -5.13 -2.21
CA LEU A 125 -1.78 -4.10 -1.30
C LEU A 125 -2.08 -2.73 -1.90
N MET A 126 -2.39 -1.74 -1.06
CA MET A 126 -2.69 -0.40 -1.52
C MET A 126 -2.47 0.67 -0.46
N ASN A 127 -1.98 1.82 -0.93
CA ASN A 127 -1.87 3.05 -0.17
C ASN A 127 -2.61 4.15 -0.94
N PRO A 128 -3.96 4.15 -0.91
CA PRO A 128 -4.74 5.06 -1.72
C PRO A 128 -4.44 6.53 -1.39
N PRO A 129 -4.56 7.46 -2.34
CA PRO A 129 -4.38 8.87 -2.06
C PRO A 129 -5.48 9.34 -1.09
N PHE A 130 -5.08 9.89 0.04
CA PHE A 130 -5.99 10.58 0.93
C PHE A 130 -5.79 12.09 0.74
N ASN A 131 -6.85 12.78 0.32
CA ASN A 131 -6.83 14.22 0.13
C ASN A 131 -6.64 14.93 1.47
N VAL A 132 -5.39 15.17 1.85
CA VAL A 132 -5.07 16.14 2.90
C VAL A 132 -5.15 17.51 2.23
N LEU A 133 -6.20 18.27 2.49
CA LEU A 133 -6.21 19.69 2.15
C LEU A 133 -5.05 20.32 2.93
N GLN A 134 -4.02 20.75 2.22
CA GLN A 134 -2.81 21.36 2.79
C GLN A 134 -3.06 22.77 3.37
N GLN A 135 -4.31 23.20 3.44
CA GLN A 135 -4.69 24.50 4.04
C GLN A 135 -5.87 24.31 5.02
N PRO A 136 -5.92 25.06 6.11
CA PRO A 136 -7.05 25.04 7.02
C PRO A 136 -8.28 25.57 6.29
N SER A 137 -9.09 24.66 5.79
CA SER A 137 -10.35 24.95 5.12
C SER A 137 -11.49 25.02 6.12
N PRO A 138 -12.52 25.85 5.89
CA PRO A 138 -13.76 25.81 6.63
C PRO A 138 -14.34 24.38 6.68
N ASP A 139 -15.08 24.04 7.72
CA ASP A 139 -15.67 22.70 7.96
C ASP A 139 -16.36 22.06 6.74
N HIS A 140 -16.88 22.86 5.83
CA HIS A 140 -17.53 22.39 4.61
C HIS A 140 -16.55 21.77 3.61
N ALA A 141 -15.41 22.43 3.35
CA ALA A 141 -14.39 21.90 2.43
C ALA A 141 -13.70 20.65 3.00
N ARG A 142 -13.53 20.57 4.32
CA ARG A 142 -13.03 19.37 5.00
C ARG A 142 -13.99 18.20 4.81
N ARG A 143 -15.32 18.40 4.98
CA ARG A 143 -16.34 17.37 4.73
C ARG A 143 -16.37 16.90 3.28
N LEU A 144 -16.23 17.80 2.31
CA LEU A 144 -16.15 17.43 0.88
C LEU A 144 -14.91 16.60 0.56
N ALA A 145 -13.74 16.95 1.14
CA ALA A 145 -12.52 16.17 0.94
C ALA A 145 -12.63 14.77 1.56
N HIS A 146 -13.25 14.63 2.72
CA HIS A 146 -13.53 13.34 3.35
C HIS A 146 -14.48 12.49 2.47
N ALA A 147 -15.55 13.09 1.94
CA ALA A 147 -16.49 12.38 1.06
C ALA A 147 -15.80 11.90 -0.24
N ALA A 148 -14.99 12.73 -0.88
CA ALA A 148 -14.22 12.34 -2.06
C ALA A 148 -13.21 11.23 -1.77
N SER A 149 -12.53 11.28 -0.62
CA SER A 149 -11.61 10.25 -0.15
C SER A 149 -12.31 8.90 0.10
N ALA A 150 -13.50 8.92 0.72
CA ALA A 150 -14.32 7.73 0.95
C ALA A 150 -14.76 7.07 -0.37
N THR A 151 -15.21 7.86 -1.35
CA THR A 151 -15.62 7.36 -2.68
C THR A 151 -14.43 6.70 -3.40
N THR A 152 -13.26 7.32 -3.37
CA THR A 152 -12.04 6.74 -3.95
C THR A 152 -11.68 5.42 -3.25
N LEU A 153 -11.72 5.37 -1.92
CA LEU A 153 -11.42 4.16 -1.16
C LEU A 153 -12.37 3.00 -1.49
N GLU A 154 -13.68 3.27 -1.60
CA GLU A 154 -14.66 2.27 -2.02
C GLU A 154 -14.38 1.71 -3.41
N GLN A 155 -14.04 2.57 -4.38
CA GLN A 155 -13.73 2.14 -5.75
C GLN A 155 -12.47 1.27 -5.78
N TRP A 156 -11.44 1.63 -5.03
CA TRP A 156 -10.20 0.86 -4.92
C TRP A 156 -10.44 -0.50 -4.27
N LEU A 157 -11.26 -0.57 -3.22
CA LEU A 157 -11.63 -1.83 -2.58
C LEU A 157 -12.49 -2.72 -3.47
N ARG A 158 -13.40 -2.16 -4.30
CA ARG A 158 -14.13 -2.93 -5.32
C ARG A 158 -13.17 -3.53 -6.37
N THR A 159 -12.19 -2.77 -6.81
CA THR A 159 -11.16 -3.28 -7.72
C THR A 159 -10.32 -4.37 -7.06
N ALA A 160 -9.89 -4.18 -5.80
CA ALA A 160 -9.19 -5.20 -5.03
C ALA A 160 -10.04 -6.48 -4.91
N ALA A 161 -11.33 -6.36 -4.53
CA ALA A 161 -12.24 -7.50 -4.42
C ALA A 161 -12.38 -8.25 -5.75
N ARG A 162 -12.45 -7.53 -6.87
CA ARG A 162 -12.53 -8.13 -8.20
C ARG A 162 -11.28 -8.90 -8.58
N LEU A 163 -10.09 -8.37 -8.29
CA LEU A 163 -8.80 -8.99 -8.62
C LEU A 163 -8.47 -10.17 -7.71
N LEU A 164 -8.85 -10.14 -6.45
CA LEU A 164 -8.58 -11.19 -5.49
C LEU A 164 -9.33 -12.49 -5.81
N ARG A 165 -8.63 -13.62 -5.71
CA ARG A 165 -9.24 -14.95 -5.66
C ARG A 165 -10.15 -15.11 -4.43
N ALA A 166 -10.91 -16.19 -4.34
CA ALA A 166 -11.60 -16.56 -3.11
C ALA A 166 -10.59 -16.66 -1.96
N ASP A 167 -10.93 -16.19 -0.77
CA ASP A 167 -10.07 -16.11 0.40
C ASP A 167 -8.78 -15.30 0.20
N GLY A 168 -8.69 -14.56 -0.90
CA GLY A 168 -7.59 -13.61 -1.14
C GLY A 168 -7.63 -12.44 -0.16
N VAL A 169 -6.47 -11.85 0.10
CA VAL A 169 -6.28 -10.88 1.17
C VAL A 169 -5.99 -9.48 0.62
N VAL A 170 -6.72 -8.48 1.10
CA VAL A 170 -6.34 -7.08 0.92
C VAL A 170 -5.59 -6.57 2.15
N THR A 171 -4.51 -5.83 1.92
CA THR A 171 -3.80 -5.06 2.97
C THR A 171 -3.73 -3.60 2.53
N LEU A 172 -4.13 -2.70 3.40
CA LEU A 172 -4.05 -1.26 3.13
C LEU A 172 -3.48 -0.50 4.32
N ILE A 173 -2.88 0.65 4.02
CA ILE A 173 -2.49 1.63 5.02
C ILE A 173 -3.33 2.90 4.83
N TRP A 174 -3.82 3.46 5.91
CA TRP A 174 -4.68 4.64 5.89
C TRP A 174 -4.40 5.56 7.07
N ARG A 175 -4.88 6.81 7.01
CA ARG A 175 -4.85 7.71 8.16
C ARG A 175 -5.73 7.15 9.29
N ALA A 176 -5.30 7.29 10.54
CA ALA A 176 -6.00 6.69 11.67
C ALA A 176 -7.38 7.32 11.94
N ASP A 177 -7.52 8.62 11.69
CA ASP A 177 -8.79 9.36 11.84
C ASP A 177 -9.85 8.98 10.79
N GLY A 178 -9.45 8.28 9.70
CA GLY A 178 -10.32 7.73 8.68
C GLY A 178 -10.67 6.24 8.86
N LEU A 179 -10.41 5.62 10.01
CA LEU A 179 -10.68 4.19 10.21
C LEU A 179 -12.14 3.82 9.97
N ALA A 180 -13.09 4.66 10.36
CA ALA A 180 -14.51 4.40 10.13
C ALA A 180 -14.86 4.29 8.63
N GLU A 181 -14.23 5.10 7.77
CA GLU A 181 -14.37 5.05 6.31
C GLU A 181 -13.87 3.71 5.76
N VAL A 182 -12.72 3.23 6.28
CA VAL A 182 -12.13 1.95 5.88
C VAL A 182 -13.04 0.79 6.23
N LEU A 183 -13.57 0.75 7.46
CA LEU A 183 -14.45 -0.31 7.93
C LEU A 183 -15.75 -0.35 7.13
N ALA A 184 -16.36 0.80 6.86
CA ALA A 184 -17.57 0.90 6.04
C ALA A 184 -17.34 0.41 4.60
N ALA A 185 -16.20 0.76 4.00
CA ALA A 185 -15.87 0.38 2.64
C ALA A 185 -15.53 -1.14 2.49
N LEU A 186 -15.06 -1.78 3.57
CA LEU A 186 -14.75 -3.22 3.59
C LEU A 186 -15.98 -4.11 3.80
N ASP A 187 -17.03 -3.61 4.45
CA ASP A 187 -18.18 -4.41 4.96
C ASP A 187 -18.86 -5.27 3.89
N ARG A 188 -18.87 -4.83 2.65
CA ARG A 188 -19.56 -5.51 1.56
C ARG A 188 -18.89 -6.83 1.14
N ASP A 189 -17.59 -6.79 0.88
CA ASP A 189 -16.88 -7.85 0.15
C ASP A 189 -15.84 -8.58 1.04
N PHE A 190 -15.56 -8.06 2.22
CA PHE A 190 -14.47 -8.53 3.09
C PHE A 190 -14.94 -8.81 4.52
N GLY A 191 -14.16 -9.62 5.23
CA GLY A 191 -14.29 -9.89 6.66
C GLY A 191 -12.98 -10.40 7.23
N ALA A 192 -12.98 -10.98 8.44
CA ALA A 192 -11.76 -11.26 9.20
C ALA A 192 -10.83 -10.03 9.23
N ILE A 193 -11.45 -8.85 9.44
CA ILE A 193 -10.74 -7.56 9.41
C ILE A 193 -9.81 -7.50 10.61
N THR A 194 -8.55 -7.21 10.37
CA THR A 194 -7.56 -6.96 11.41
C THR A 194 -7.03 -5.55 11.27
N VAL A 195 -7.06 -4.78 12.36
CA VAL A 195 -6.61 -3.39 12.42
C VAL A 195 -5.42 -3.28 13.35
N LEU A 196 -4.31 -2.77 12.85
CA LEU A 196 -3.11 -2.43 13.62
C LEU A 196 -2.90 -0.91 13.62
N PRO A 197 -3.14 -0.22 14.75
CA PRO A 197 -2.82 1.20 14.89
C PRO A 197 -1.30 1.42 14.88
N VAL A 198 -0.84 2.48 14.21
CA VAL A 198 0.57 2.89 14.17
C VAL A 198 0.71 4.22 14.87
N HIS A 199 1.47 4.22 15.96
CA HIS A 199 1.72 5.40 16.80
C HIS A 199 3.11 5.96 16.55
N PRO A 200 3.30 7.29 16.52
CA PRO A 200 4.63 7.88 16.36
C PRO A 200 5.52 7.62 17.58
N LYS A 201 4.94 7.59 18.78
CA LYS A 201 5.60 7.34 20.07
C LYS A 201 4.59 6.95 21.16
N PRO A 202 5.04 6.45 22.32
CA PRO A 202 4.15 6.12 23.45
C PRO A 202 3.28 7.29 23.87
N GLY A 203 2.01 7.03 24.19
CA GLY A 203 1.04 8.03 24.63
C GLY A 203 0.52 8.98 23.55
N ALA A 204 1.06 8.94 22.33
CA ALA A 204 0.54 9.72 21.21
C ALA A 204 -0.61 8.97 20.52
N ALA A 205 -1.56 9.71 19.95
CA ALA A 205 -2.59 9.12 19.10
C ALA A 205 -1.98 8.40 17.88
N ALA A 206 -2.65 7.36 17.39
CA ALA A 206 -2.27 6.72 16.16
C ALA A 206 -2.34 7.69 14.97
N ILE A 207 -1.36 7.65 14.09
CA ILE A 207 -1.30 8.48 12.88
C ILE A 207 -1.70 7.69 11.63
N ARG A 208 -1.53 6.37 11.66
CA ARG A 208 -1.91 5.43 10.60
C ARG A 208 -2.60 4.21 11.20
N VAL A 209 -3.36 3.54 10.36
CA VAL A 209 -3.83 2.17 10.59
C VAL A 209 -3.38 1.30 9.42
N LEU A 210 -2.83 0.13 9.74
CA LEU A 210 -2.68 -0.97 8.79
C LEU A 210 -3.90 -1.85 8.94
N VAL A 211 -4.61 -2.09 7.85
CA VAL A 211 -5.82 -2.90 7.85
C VAL A 211 -5.65 -4.05 6.87
N ARG A 212 -5.91 -5.26 7.34
CA ARG A 212 -5.95 -6.47 6.54
C ARG A 212 -7.34 -7.06 6.59
N ALA A 213 -7.85 -7.53 5.46
CA ALA A 213 -9.16 -8.17 5.38
C ALA A 213 -9.15 -9.27 4.33
N THR A 214 -9.98 -10.31 4.54
CA THR A 214 -10.07 -11.47 3.66
C THR A 214 -11.37 -11.42 2.86
N LYS A 215 -11.28 -11.58 1.55
CA LYS A 215 -12.43 -11.58 0.64
C LYS A 215 -13.38 -12.73 0.97
N GLY A 216 -14.67 -12.41 1.10
CA GLY A 216 -15.74 -13.38 1.35
C GLY A 216 -15.78 -13.95 2.76
N ASN A 217 -14.82 -13.61 3.63
CA ASN A 217 -14.83 -14.07 5.03
C ASN A 217 -15.87 -13.29 5.86
N ARG A 218 -16.32 -13.87 6.96
CA ARG A 218 -17.30 -13.28 7.90
C ARG A 218 -16.85 -13.37 9.36
N ALA A 219 -15.59 -13.73 9.61
CA ALA A 219 -15.05 -13.75 10.97
C ALA A 219 -15.02 -12.34 11.58
N PRO A 220 -15.11 -12.22 12.91
CA PRO A 220 -15.13 -10.94 13.61
C PRO A 220 -13.88 -10.09 13.35
N LEU A 221 -14.03 -8.77 13.55
CA LEU A 221 -12.93 -7.83 13.53
C LEU A 221 -12.02 -8.03 14.75
N ALA A 222 -10.72 -7.94 14.52
CA ALA A 222 -9.69 -7.89 15.55
C ALA A 222 -8.98 -6.53 15.54
N LEU A 223 -8.94 -5.86 16.69
CA LEU A 223 -8.14 -4.68 16.91
C LEU A 223 -6.88 -5.08 17.68
N LEU A 224 -5.72 -4.91 17.05
CA LEU A 224 -4.44 -5.31 17.63
C LEU A 224 -3.85 -4.23 18.53
N PRO A 225 -2.92 -4.58 19.44
CA PRO A 225 -2.08 -3.62 20.14
C PRO A 225 -1.35 -2.71 19.14
N GLY A 226 -1.20 -1.43 19.50
CA GLY A 226 -0.57 -0.46 18.62
C GLY A 226 0.91 -0.74 18.34
N PHE A 227 1.35 -0.44 17.12
CA PHE A 227 2.75 -0.47 16.73
C PHE A 227 3.40 0.89 16.98
N LEU A 228 4.53 0.92 17.68
CA LEU A 228 5.27 2.14 18.01
C LEU A 228 6.43 2.35 17.03
N LEU A 229 6.47 3.50 16.36
CA LEU A 229 7.58 3.87 15.47
C LEU A 229 8.82 4.29 16.27
N ALA A 230 8.62 5.04 17.35
CA ALA A 230 9.70 5.51 18.21
C ALA A 230 9.39 5.25 19.69
N ASP A 231 10.42 5.24 20.51
CA ASP A 231 10.33 5.22 21.97
C ASP A 231 10.00 6.62 22.56
N ALA A 232 10.03 6.74 23.88
CA ALA A 232 9.74 8.00 24.57
C ALA A 232 10.76 9.11 24.26
N ASP A 233 11.98 8.74 23.92
CA ASP A 233 13.10 9.64 23.57
C ASP A 233 13.08 10.03 22.08
N GLY A 234 12.14 9.51 21.30
CA GLY A 234 12.02 9.75 19.86
C GLY A 234 12.99 8.92 19.00
N LYS A 235 13.66 7.93 19.58
CA LYS A 235 14.49 6.98 18.83
C LYS A 235 13.61 5.87 18.23
N PRO A 236 13.90 5.40 17.02
CA PRO A 236 13.17 4.26 16.46
C PRO A 236 13.18 3.07 17.41
N THR A 237 12.04 2.41 17.57
CA THR A 237 11.99 1.16 18.34
C THR A 237 12.74 0.05 17.61
N ALA A 238 13.21 -0.96 18.31
CA ALA A 238 13.87 -2.13 17.71
C ALA A 238 12.96 -2.80 16.66
N ALA A 239 11.65 -2.88 16.93
CA ALA A 239 10.67 -3.42 15.99
C ALA A 239 10.53 -2.54 14.73
N ALA A 240 10.53 -1.21 14.90
CA ALA A 240 10.48 -0.29 13.76
C ALA A 240 11.76 -0.40 12.90
N GLU A 241 12.93 -0.47 13.50
CA GLU A 241 14.21 -0.69 12.80
C GLU A 241 14.22 -2.02 12.03
N ALA A 242 13.79 -3.12 12.68
CA ALA A 242 13.74 -4.45 12.07
C ALA A 242 12.84 -4.45 10.82
N ILE A 243 11.71 -3.75 10.85
CA ILE A 243 10.78 -3.65 9.73
C ILE A 243 11.28 -2.65 8.68
N LEU A 244 11.53 -1.40 9.07
CA LEU A 244 11.80 -0.32 8.13
C LEU A 244 13.17 -0.42 7.46
N ARG A 245 14.15 -1.00 8.15
CA ARG A 245 15.52 -1.19 7.65
C ARG A 245 15.88 -2.66 7.47
N GLY A 246 15.44 -3.54 8.37
CA GLY A 246 15.67 -4.98 8.29
C GLY A 246 14.83 -5.70 7.25
N GLY A 247 13.69 -5.14 6.85
CA GLY A 247 12.76 -5.75 5.90
C GLY A 247 12.01 -6.96 6.49
N GLU A 248 11.86 -7.02 7.81
CA GLU A 248 11.11 -8.07 8.47
C GLU A 248 9.59 -7.94 8.23
N ALA A 249 8.87 -9.05 8.42
CA ALA A 249 7.43 -9.05 8.34
C ALA A 249 6.81 -8.39 9.59
N LEU A 250 5.71 -7.66 9.38
CA LEU A 250 4.88 -7.14 10.45
C LEU A 250 3.65 -8.03 10.58
N SER A 251 3.61 -8.82 11.66
CA SER A 251 2.48 -9.73 11.90
C SER A 251 1.21 -8.95 12.27
N LEU A 252 0.12 -9.22 11.53
CA LEU A 252 -1.23 -8.81 11.87
C LEU A 252 -2.05 -10.02 12.37
N THR A 253 -1.46 -10.86 13.22
CA THR A 253 -2.15 -11.94 13.91
C THR A 253 -2.27 -11.56 15.39
N GLY A 254 -3.46 -11.67 15.98
CA GLY A 254 -3.61 -11.69 17.42
C GLY A 254 -2.94 -12.96 17.98
N ASN A 255 -2.22 -12.81 19.07
CA ASN A 255 -1.74 -13.96 19.85
C ASN A 255 -2.94 -14.74 20.38
#